data_d308c8292923041d11c817ba6557f664
#
_entry.id   d308c8292923041d11c817ba6557f664
#
_cell.length_a   1.000
_cell.length_b   1.000
_cell.length_c   1.000
_cell.angle_alpha   90.00
_cell.angle_beta   90.00
_cell.angle_gamma   90.00
#
_symmetry.space_group_name_H-M   'P 1'
#
loop_
_entity.id
_entity.type
_entity.pdbx_description
1 polymer ?
#
loop_
_entity_poly.entity_id
_entity_poly.type
_entity_poly.pdbx_seq_one_letter_code
_entity_poly.pdbx_strand_id
1 'polypeptide(L)'
;MTKKFFRRFALVLTVAIMCACNATAQSEKDVDLTPAQRAAYDNIMTRTSIRSWENKAVEPAKVEMLLRAGMAAPTAVNRQPWHFVVLEKRESIDLLATGRGGGMVRKAPLAIVVCGDMTKALEGKAQDFWVQDASAATENILLAANAIGLGAVWTGVYPIEERVNNVREALKLEDHLVPLCTILIGYPHEHPSPKDKWRPENVTRK
;
A
#
# COMPACT_ATOMS: atom_id res chain seq x y z
N MET A 1 -32.79 42.94 -22.21
CA MET A 1 -33.21 41.51 -22.14
C MET A 1 -32.11 40.54 -21.78
N THR A 2 -30.86 40.94 -21.56
CA THR A 2 -29.68 40.04 -21.45
C THR A 2 -29.29 39.64 -20.01
N LYS A 3 -29.62 40.37 -18.97
CA LYS A 3 -29.20 40.05 -17.58
C LYS A 3 -30.03 38.96 -16.90
N LYS A 4 -31.29 38.74 -17.30
CA LYS A 4 -32.14 37.66 -16.73
C LYS A 4 -31.81 36.29 -17.30
N PHE A 5 -31.25 36.21 -18.51
CA PHE A 5 -30.90 34.95 -19.17
C PHE A 5 -29.62 34.35 -18.56
N PHE A 6 -28.64 35.19 -18.26
CA PHE A 6 -27.38 34.75 -17.64
C PHE A 6 -27.56 34.25 -16.19
N ARG A 7 -28.48 34.87 -15.41
CA ARG A 7 -28.77 34.41 -14.02
C ARG A 7 -29.46 33.04 -13.99
N ARG A 8 -30.30 32.72 -14.98
CA ARG A 8 -30.95 31.40 -15.05
C ARG A 8 -29.98 30.31 -15.50
N PHE A 9 -29.03 30.62 -16.38
CA PHE A 9 -28.01 29.67 -16.82
C PHE A 9 -26.98 29.34 -15.70
N ALA A 10 -26.55 30.35 -14.94
CA ALA A 10 -25.67 30.15 -13.78
C ALA A 10 -26.35 29.34 -12.67
N LEU A 11 -27.65 29.57 -12.44
CA LEU A 11 -28.40 28.83 -11.41
C LEU A 11 -28.60 27.35 -11.77
N VAL A 12 -28.87 27.06 -13.05
CA VAL A 12 -29.02 25.68 -13.55
C VAL A 12 -27.69 24.92 -13.50
N LEU A 13 -26.57 25.58 -13.83
CA LEU A 13 -25.23 24.96 -13.77
C LEU A 13 -24.81 24.67 -12.31
N THR A 14 -25.12 25.58 -11.39
CA THR A 14 -24.79 25.39 -9.95
C THR A 14 -25.64 24.28 -9.34
N VAL A 15 -26.91 24.17 -9.71
CA VAL A 15 -27.78 23.07 -9.24
C VAL A 15 -27.35 21.72 -9.82
N ALA A 16 -26.94 21.70 -11.11
CA ALA A 16 -26.44 20.46 -11.74
C ALA A 16 -25.12 19.95 -11.09
N ILE A 17 -24.22 20.87 -10.75
CA ILE A 17 -22.96 20.52 -10.07
C ILE A 17 -23.23 20.05 -8.62
N MET A 18 -24.15 20.71 -7.90
CA MET A 18 -24.56 20.26 -6.56
C MET A 18 -25.30 18.91 -6.59
N CYS A 19 -26.13 18.65 -7.61
CA CYS A 19 -26.77 17.34 -7.78
C CYS A 19 -25.77 16.22 -8.10
N ALA A 20 -24.76 16.48 -8.93
CA ALA A 20 -23.73 15.48 -9.26
C ALA A 20 -22.85 15.14 -8.04
N CYS A 21 -22.48 16.14 -7.22
CA CYS A 21 -21.74 15.91 -5.97
C CYS A 21 -22.58 15.15 -4.91
N ASN A 22 -23.90 15.40 -4.85
CA ASN A 22 -24.79 14.68 -3.95
C ASN A 22 -25.06 13.23 -4.42
N ALA A 23 -25.14 12.97 -5.73
CA ALA A 23 -25.40 11.63 -6.25
C ALA A 23 -24.24 10.66 -5.97
N THR A 24 -22.98 11.12 -6.01
CA THR A 24 -21.81 10.28 -5.67
C THR A 24 -21.66 10.04 -4.16
N ALA A 25 -22.02 11.01 -3.33
CA ALA A 25 -22.03 10.85 -1.86
C ALA A 25 -23.22 9.99 -1.37
N GLN A 26 -24.30 9.90 -2.15
CA GLN A 26 -25.49 9.11 -1.83
C GLN A 26 -25.27 7.62 -2.08
N SER A 27 -24.48 7.24 -3.10
CA SER A 27 -24.29 5.82 -3.49
C SER A 27 -23.56 4.96 -2.44
N GLU A 28 -22.68 5.53 -1.63
CA GLU A 28 -21.99 4.79 -0.55
C GLU A 28 -22.85 4.64 0.70
N LYS A 29 -23.75 5.59 0.98
CA LYS A 29 -24.64 5.57 2.15
C LYS A 29 -25.83 4.64 1.97
N ASP A 30 -26.20 4.32 0.72
CA ASP A 30 -27.35 3.50 0.38
C ASP A 30 -27.05 1.98 0.38
N VAL A 31 -25.76 1.58 0.57
CA VAL A 31 -25.40 0.17 0.69
C VAL A 31 -25.51 -0.26 2.13
N ASP A 32 -26.47 -1.15 2.41
CA ASP A 32 -26.65 -1.76 3.74
C ASP A 32 -25.54 -2.79 3.97
N LEU A 33 -24.55 -2.41 4.80
CA LEU A 33 -23.40 -3.24 5.17
C LEU A 33 -23.51 -3.66 6.63
N THR A 34 -23.27 -4.94 6.89
CA THR A 34 -23.04 -5.40 8.27
C THR A 34 -21.84 -4.69 8.90
N PRO A 35 -21.75 -4.62 10.25
CA PRO A 35 -20.60 -3.98 10.91
C PRO A 35 -19.25 -4.54 10.46
N ALA A 36 -19.14 -5.85 10.22
CA ALA A 36 -17.91 -6.49 9.75
C ALA A 36 -17.55 -6.07 8.31
N GLN A 37 -18.55 -5.99 7.43
CA GLN A 37 -18.33 -5.51 6.04
C GLN A 37 -17.92 -4.04 6.02
N ARG A 38 -18.58 -3.20 6.84
CA ARG A 38 -18.22 -1.79 6.99
C ARG A 38 -16.79 -1.65 7.49
N ALA A 39 -16.40 -2.37 8.54
CA ALA A 39 -15.03 -2.32 9.09
C ALA A 39 -13.98 -2.73 8.05
N ALA A 40 -14.24 -3.77 7.25
CA ALA A 40 -13.32 -4.20 6.19
C ALA A 40 -13.17 -3.14 5.09
N TYR A 41 -14.28 -2.52 4.66
CA TYR A 41 -14.27 -1.44 3.68
C TYR A 41 -13.55 -0.20 4.21
N ASP A 42 -13.88 0.24 5.42
CA ASP A 42 -13.29 1.41 6.06
C ASP A 42 -11.78 1.23 6.28
N ASN A 43 -11.31 0.01 6.57
CA ASN A 43 -9.88 -0.28 6.65
C ASN A 43 -9.14 0.01 5.34
N ILE A 44 -9.75 -0.30 4.19
CA ILE A 44 -9.19 0.00 2.87
C ILE A 44 -9.19 1.51 2.63
N MET A 45 -10.32 2.19 2.93
CA MET A 45 -10.50 3.61 2.64
C MET A 45 -9.67 4.52 3.55
N THR A 46 -9.39 4.09 4.78
CA THR A 46 -8.67 4.90 5.77
C THR A 46 -7.16 4.66 5.79
N ARG A 47 -6.68 3.56 5.18
CA ARG A 47 -5.24 3.29 5.12
C ARG A 47 -4.49 4.46 4.46
N THR A 48 -3.52 4.99 5.18
CA THR A 48 -2.60 6.02 4.71
C THR A 48 -1.14 5.59 4.85
N SER A 49 -0.23 6.22 4.12
CA SER A 49 1.20 6.00 4.28
C SER A 49 1.73 6.76 5.48
N ILE A 50 2.20 6.05 6.49
CA ILE A 50 2.79 6.59 7.71
C ILE A 50 4.31 6.60 7.57
N ARG A 51 4.96 7.72 7.87
CA ARG A 51 6.41 7.93 7.72
C ARG A 51 7.10 8.39 8.99
N SER A 52 6.35 8.46 10.09
CA SER A 52 6.84 8.77 11.42
C SER A 52 6.24 7.79 12.42
N TRP A 53 7.09 7.20 13.25
CA TRP A 53 6.70 6.17 14.20
C TRP A 53 7.20 6.48 15.59
N GLU A 54 6.51 5.93 16.59
CA GLU A 54 6.97 5.89 17.96
C GLU A 54 8.24 5.05 18.09
N ASN A 55 9.08 5.35 19.07
CA ASN A 55 10.22 4.47 19.41
C ASN A 55 9.74 3.28 20.24
N LYS A 56 8.99 2.39 19.59
CA LYS A 56 8.39 1.21 20.19
C LYS A 56 8.51 0.04 19.24
N ALA A 57 9.03 -1.07 19.73
CA ALA A 57 9.12 -2.31 18.96
C ALA A 57 7.73 -2.85 18.61
N VAL A 58 7.62 -3.50 17.47
CA VAL A 58 6.42 -4.24 17.07
C VAL A 58 6.50 -5.65 17.65
N GLU A 59 5.44 -6.09 18.29
CA GLU A 59 5.37 -7.40 18.93
C GLU A 59 5.50 -8.54 17.91
N PRO A 60 6.22 -9.63 18.20
CA PRO A 60 6.40 -10.76 17.28
C PRO A 60 5.08 -11.34 16.76
N ALA A 61 4.04 -11.38 17.60
CA ALA A 61 2.71 -11.85 17.19
C ALA A 61 2.10 -10.97 16.09
N LYS A 62 2.30 -9.64 16.14
CA LYS A 62 1.85 -8.73 15.09
C LYS A 62 2.67 -8.90 13.81
N VAL A 63 3.98 -9.13 13.93
CA VAL A 63 4.84 -9.42 12.76
C VAL A 63 4.36 -10.68 12.05
N GLU A 64 4.04 -11.74 12.80
CA GLU A 64 3.47 -12.97 12.21
C GLU A 64 2.12 -12.71 11.52
N MET A 65 1.23 -11.92 12.13
CA MET A 65 -0.05 -11.54 11.49
C MET A 65 0.18 -10.82 10.16
N LEU A 66 1.15 -9.91 10.07
CA LEU A 66 1.49 -9.20 8.84
C LEU A 66 1.98 -10.16 7.75
N LEU A 67 2.87 -11.10 8.10
CA LEU A 67 3.40 -12.09 7.16
C LEU A 67 2.30 -13.04 6.67
N ARG A 68 1.41 -13.51 7.56
CA ARG A 68 0.25 -14.33 7.19
C ARG A 68 -0.69 -13.59 6.24
N ALA A 69 -0.93 -12.29 6.48
CA ALA A 69 -1.74 -11.47 5.58
C ALA A 69 -1.09 -11.35 4.20
N GLY A 70 0.23 -11.11 4.13
CA GLY A 70 0.97 -11.11 2.87
C GLY A 70 0.85 -12.44 2.12
N MET A 71 1.04 -13.55 2.83
CA MET A 71 0.95 -14.91 2.25
C MET A 71 -0.48 -15.31 1.86
N ALA A 72 -1.51 -14.60 2.30
CA ALA A 72 -2.90 -14.81 1.89
C ALA A 72 -3.25 -14.14 0.55
N ALA A 73 -2.33 -13.40 -0.06
CA ALA A 73 -2.56 -12.76 -1.36
C ALA A 73 -2.72 -13.79 -2.48
N PRO A 74 -3.51 -13.49 -3.52
CA PRO A 74 -3.55 -14.33 -4.71
C PRO A 74 -2.24 -14.24 -5.49
N THR A 75 -1.91 -15.31 -6.24
CA THR A 75 -0.78 -15.31 -7.17
C THR A 75 -1.13 -16.00 -8.47
N ALA A 76 -0.41 -15.69 -9.54
CA ALA A 76 -0.56 -16.33 -10.82
C ALA A 76 -0.40 -17.86 -10.65
N VAL A 77 -1.45 -18.61 -11.02
CA VAL A 77 -1.57 -20.09 -10.88
C VAL A 77 -1.11 -20.64 -9.52
N ASN A 78 -1.29 -19.84 -8.46
CA ASN A 78 -0.91 -20.17 -7.08
C ASN A 78 0.59 -20.51 -6.89
N ARG A 79 1.46 -19.85 -7.63
CA ARG A 79 2.91 -20.09 -7.57
C ARG A 79 3.56 -19.60 -6.28
N GLN A 80 2.97 -18.58 -5.62
CA GLN A 80 3.47 -17.99 -4.37
C GLN A 80 4.96 -17.58 -4.46
N PRO A 81 5.33 -16.81 -5.48
CA PRO A 81 6.72 -16.46 -5.74
C PRO A 81 7.20 -15.28 -4.89
N TRP A 82 6.80 -15.25 -3.64
CA TRP A 82 7.26 -14.24 -2.70
C TRP A 82 8.23 -14.82 -1.68
N HIS A 83 9.12 -13.95 -1.22
CA HIS A 83 9.99 -14.18 -0.07
C HIS A 83 10.02 -12.90 0.78
N PHE A 84 9.91 -13.03 2.09
CA PHE A 84 9.89 -11.90 3.02
C PHE A 84 11.13 -11.92 3.88
N VAL A 85 11.90 -10.81 3.86
CA VAL A 85 13.06 -10.61 4.76
C VAL A 85 12.62 -9.63 5.84
N VAL A 86 12.57 -10.11 7.08
CA VAL A 86 12.13 -9.32 8.24
C VAL A 86 13.34 -8.75 8.97
N LEU A 87 13.36 -7.44 9.17
CA LEU A 87 14.42 -6.72 9.84
C LEU A 87 13.85 -6.05 11.10
N GLU A 88 14.22 -6.56 12.26
CA GLU A 88 13.77 -6.06 13.57
C GLU A 88 14.91 -5.39 14.36
N LYS A 89 16.16 -5.67 13.97
CA LYS A 89 17.33 -5.08 14.59
C LYS A 89 17.71 -3.77 13.91
N ARG A 90 18.01 -2.74 14.71
CA ARG A 90 18.40 -1.43 14.21
C ARG A 90 19.53 -1.50 13.20
N GLU A 91 20.57 -2.28 13.49
CA GLU A 91 21.74 -2.44 12.63
C GLU A 91 21.36 -2.98 11.24
N SER A 92 20.43 -3.93 11.19
CA SER A 92 19.94 -4.50 9.93
C SER A 92 19.08 -3.53 9.14
N ILE A 93 18.21 -2.75 9.81
CA ILE A 93 17.39 -1.74 9.16
C ILE A 93 18.26 -0.61 8.60
N ASP A 94 19.28 -0.19 9.33
CA ASP A 94 20.17 0.90 8.93
C ASP A 94 20.98 0.57 7.66
N LEU A 95 21.20 -0.70 7.33
CA LEU A 95 21.79 -1.13 6.06
C LEU A 95 20.97 -0.66 4.84
N LEU A 96 19.66 -0.51 4.99
CA LEU A 96 18.75 -0.02 3.94
C LEU A 96 18.65 1.52 3.89
N ALA A 97 19.28 2.22 4.82
CA ALA A 97 19.15 3.67 4.97
C ALA A 97 20.04 4.45 3.99
N THR A 98 19.85 4.23 2.69
CA THR A 98 20.63 4.87 1.63
C THR A 98 19.88 6.04 0.98
N GLY A 99 20.61 6.98 0.39
CA GLY A 99 20.08 8.11 -0.38
C GLY A 99 19.12 9.02 0.44
N ARG A 100 18.26 9.75 -0.28
CA ARG A 100 17.33 10.74 0.31
C ARG A 100 16.30 10.16 1.28
N GLY A 101 15.95 8.87 1.15
CA GLY A 101 15.01 8.16 2.01
C GLY A 101 15.61 7.64 3.32
N GLY A 102 16.92 7.62 3.46
CA GLY A 102 17.62 6.99 4.59
C GLY A 102 17.20 7.49 5.97
N GLY A 103 16.90 8.78 6.09
CA GLY A 103 16.43 9.37 7.37
C GLY A 103 15.10 8.79 7.85
N MET A 104 14.19 8.42 6.95
CA MET A 104 12.94 7.75 7.28
C MET A 104 13.17 6.30 7.68
N VAL A 105 14.02 5.58 6.95
CA VAL A 105 14.37 4.17 7.23
C VAL A 105 14.92 4.04 8.65
N ARG A 106 15.84 4.93 9.06
CA ARG A 106 16.42 4.93 10.42
C ARG A 106 15.43 5.15 11.55
N LYS A 107 14.22 5.61 11.27
CA LYS A 107 13.18 5.84 12.30
C LYS A 107 12.20 4.67 12.43
N ALA A 108 12.13 3.78 11.44
CA ALA A 108 11.21 2.65 11.48
C ALA A 108 11.70 1.57 12.47
N PRO A 109 10.84 1.08 13.38
CA PRO A 109 11.21 0.00 14.29
C PRO A 109 11.20 -1.39 13.65
N LEU A 110 10.53 -1.53 12.50
CA LEU A 110 10.42 -2.79 11.74
C LEU A 110 10.50 -2.46 10.24
N ALA A 111 11.20 -3.29 9.49
CA ALA A 111 11.16 -3.28 8.04
C ALA A 111 10.92 -4.70 7.50
N ILE A 112 10.10 -4.83 6.47
CA ILE A 112 9.88 -6.07 5.72
C ILE A 112 10.27 -5.80 4.27
N VAL A 113 11.30 -6.47 3.78
CA VAL A 113 11.64 -6.46 2.35
C VAL A 113 10.86 -7.57 1.67
N VAL A 114 10.00 -7.19 0.73
CA VAL A 114 9.25 -8.13 -0.08
C VAL A 114 10.03 -8.41 -1.35
N CYS A 115 10.38 -9.66 -1.57
CA CYS A 115 11.12 -10.13 -2.74
C CYS A 115 10.27 -11.06 -3.60
N GLY A 116 10.53 -11.05 -4.90
CA GLY A 116 10.19 -12.15 -5.77
C GLY A 116 11.24 -13.26 -5.66
N ASP A 117 10.78 -14.50 -5.57
CA ASP A 117 11.61 -15.70 -5.63
C ASP A 117 11.53 -16.25 -7.07
N MET A 118 12.58 -16.01 -7.84
CA MET A 118 12.63 -16.36 -9.27
C MET A 118 12.64 -17.87 -9.51
N THR A 119 12.92 -18.69 -8.50
CA THR A 119 12.82 -20.16 -8.59
C THR A 119 11.36 -20.64 -8.57
N LYS A 120 10.43 -19.82 -8.06
CA LYS A 120 9.00 -20.09 -7.97
C LYS A 120 8.18 -19.31 -9.00
N ALA A 121 8.71 -18.20 -9.52
CA ALA A 121 8.04 -17.39 -10.53
C ALA A 121 7.72 -18.23 -11.78
N LEU A 122 6.75 -17.74 -12.55
CA LEU A 122 6.50 -18.32 -13.87
C LEU A 122 7.69 -18.05 -14.80
N GLU A 123 7.83 -18.88 -15.83
CA GLU A 123 8.94 -18.78 -16.76
C GLU A 123 8.58 -17.98 -18.02
N GLY A 124 9.61 -17.55 -18.76
CA GLY A 124 9.49 -16.89 -20.06
C GLY A 124 8.70 -15.59 -19.98
N LYS A 125 7.78 -15.37 -20.90
CA LYS A 125 6.97 -14.13 -21.00
C LYS A 125 6.05 -13.90 -19.81
N ALA A 126 5.77 -14.92 -19.01
CA ALA A 126 4.91 -14.85 -17.83
C ALA A 126 5.71 -14.57 -16.55
N GLN A 127 7.03 -14.46 -16.63
CA GLN A 127 7.87 -14.25 -15.46
C GLN A 127 7.46 -12.99 -14.69
N ASP A 128 7.18 -11.89 -15.38
CA ASP A 128 6.85 -10.60 -14.77
C ASP A 128 5.58 -10.60 -13.89
N PHE A 129 4.78 -11.67 -13.91
CA PHE A 129 3.67 -11.82 -12.95
C PHE A 129 4.13 -11.81 -11.49
N TRP A 130 5.39 -12.16 -11.21
CA TRP A 130 5.92 -12.08 -9.85
C TRP A 130 5.79 -10.67 -9.24
N VAL A 131 5.87 -9.62 -10.08
CA VAL A 131 5.71 -8.22 -9.64
C VAL A 131 4.29 -7.98 -9.13
N GLN A 132 3.29 -8.51 -9.85
CA GLN A 132 1.88 -8.40 -9.45
C GLN A 132 1.62 -9.20 -8.18
N ASP A 133 2.13 -10.43 -8.11
CA ASP A 133 1.99 -11.34 -6.98
C ASP A 133 2.58 -10.73 -5.70
N ALA A 134 3.83 -10.26 -5.77
CA ALA A 134 4.51 -9.63 -4.64
C ALA A 134 3.88 -8.27 -4.28
N SER A 135 3.31 -7.54 -5.25
CA SER A 135 2.57 -6.30 -4.99
C SER A 135 1.26 -6.56 -4.24
N ALA A 136 0.53 -7.62 -4.61
CA ALA A 136 -0.68 -8.03 -3.90
C ALA A 136 -0.36 -8.41 -2.44
N ALA A 137 0.71 -9.17 -2.22
CA ALA A 137 1.19 -9.50 -0.88
C ALA A 137 1.59 -8.25 -0.08
N THR A 138 2.25 -7.29 -0.72
CA THR A 138 2.62 -6.01 -0.10
C THR A 138 1.39 -5.23 0.35
N GLU A 139 0.37 -5.08 -0.50
CA GLU A 139 -0.85 -4.35 -0.13
C GLU A 139 -1.60 -5.05 1.01
N ASN A 140 -1.66 -6.39 1.01
CA ASN A 140 -2.24 -7.13 2.14
C ASN A 140 -1.52 -6.83 3.46
N ILE A 141 -0.19 -6.73 3.46
CA ILE A 141 0.59 -6.34 4.65
C ILE A 141 0.24 -4.92 5.10
N LEU A 142 0.11 -3.97 4.16
CA LEU A 142 -0.25 -2.58 4.47
C LEU A 142 -1.65 -2.47 5.07
N LEU A 143 -2.63 -3.21 4.54
CA LEU A 143 -4.00 -3.26 5.05
C LEU A 143 -4.06 -3.93 6.41
N ALA A 144 -3.33 -5.03 6.60
CA ALA A 144 -3.23 -5.70 7.89
C ALA A 144 -2.59 -4.80 8.96
N ALA A 145 -1.52 -4.07 8.61
CA ALA A 145 -0.91 -3.10 9.51
C ALA A 145 -1.92 -2.06 10.00
N ASN A 146 -2.68 -1.45 9.07
CA ASN A 146 -3.72 -0.49 9.40
C ASN A 146 -4.80 -1.11 10.32
N ALA A 147 -5.25 -2.32 10.01
CA ALA A 147 -6.30 -3.01 10.78
C ALA A 147 -5.89 -3.33 12.23
N ILE A 148 -4.59 -3.55 12.50
CA ILE A 148 -4.08 -3.90 13.84
C ILE A 148 -3.42 -2.71 14.55
N GLY A 149 -3.68 -1.46 14.06
CA GLY A 149 -3.23 -0.22 14.70
C GLY A 149 -1.74 0.10 14.47
N LEU A 150 -1.13 -0.44 13.42
CA LEU A 150 0.21 -0.09 12.98
C LEU A 150 0.15 0.88 11.79
N GLY A 151 1.18 1.72 11.68
CA GLY A 151 1.40 2.58 10.53
C GLY A 151 2.48 2.01 9.61
N ALA A 152 2.23 2.01 8.31
CA ALA A 152 3.17 1.47 7.34
C ALA A 152 3.31 2.34 6.10
N VAL A 153 4.46 2.22 5.41
CA VAL A 153 4.69 2.83 4.10
C VAL A 153 5.44 1.89 3.18
N TRP A 154 5.00 1.83 1.93
CA TRP A 154 5.70 1.17 0.82
C TRP A 154 6.80 2.07 0.29
N THR A 155 8.04 1.58 0.28
CA THR A 155 9.17 2.22 -0.40
C THR A 155 9.61 1.34 -1.57
N GLY A 156 9.50 1.86 -2.80
CA GLY A 156 9.79 1.10 -4.01
C GLY A 156 11.28 0.83 -4.21
N VAL A 157 11.60 -0.40 -4.60
CA VAL A 157 12.95 -0.85 -4.96
C VAL A 157 12.97 -1.19 -6.44
N TYR A 158 12.29 -2.25 -6.87
CA TYR A 158 12.11 -2.61 -8.28
C TYR A 158 11.20 -1.58 -8.99
N PRO A 159 11.41 -1.23 -10.25
CA PRO A 159 12.37 -1.80 -11.21
C PRO A 159 13.71 -1.02 -11.29
N ILE A 160 14.07 -0.21 -10.32
CA ILE A 160 15.29 0.59 -10.36
C ILE A 160 16.49 -0.29 -10.01
N GLU A 161 17.28 -0.66 -11.00
CA GLU A 161 18.39 -1.61 -10.88
C GLU A 161 19.38 -1.24 -9.76
N GLU A 162 19.78 0.03 -9.68
CA GLU A 162 20.64 0.52 -8.60
C GLU A 162 20.08 0.22 -7.20
N ARG A 163 18.75 0.41 -7.01
CA ARG A 163 18.10 0.11 -5.72
C ARG A 163 18.03 -1.37 -5.44
N VAL A 164 17.74 -2.17 -6.47
CA VAL A 164 17.72 -3.63 -6.37
C VAL A 164 19.08 -4.14 -5.92
N ASN A 165 20.16 -3.69 -6.57
CA ASN A 165 21.51 -4.10 -6.23
C ASN A 165 21.91 -3.63 -4.83
N ASN A 166 21.62 -2.39 -4.46
CA ASN A 166 21.89 -1.87 -3.11
C ASN A 166 21.22 -2.71 -2.01
N VAL A 167 19.95 -3.12 -2.18
CA VAL A 167 19.24 -3.95 -1.20
C VAL A 167 19.82 -5.37 -1.18
N ARG A 168 20.11 -5.96 -2.35
CA ARG A 168 20.71 -7.31 -2.44
C ARG A 168 22.05 -7.37 -1.74
N GLU A 169 22.93 -6.42 -1.99
CA GLU A 169 24.26 -6.34 -1.38
C GLU A 169 24.18 -6.10 0.13
N ALA A 170 23.35 -5.12 0.56
CA ALA A 170 23.18 -4.78 1.96
C ALA A 170 22.69 -5.96 2.81
N LEU A 171 21.77 -6.76 2.26
CA LEU A 171 21.18 -7.90 2.96
C LEU A 171 21.78 -9.25 2.57
N LYS A 172 22.75 -9.26 1.66
CA LYS A 172 23.39 -10.49 1.13
C LYS A 172 22.35 -11.50 0.63
N LEU A 173 21.37 -11.00 -0.14
CA LEU A 173 20.32 -11.84 -0.68
C LEU A 173 20.87 -12.81 -1.71
N GLU A 174 20.29 -14.02 -1.75
CA GLU A 174 20.59 -15.02 -2.77
C GLU A 174 20.20 -14.52 -4.16
N ASP A 175 20.87 -15.00 -5.21
CA ASP A 175 20.76 -14.49 -6.57
C ASP A 175 19.34 -14.58 -7.15
N HIS A 176 18.57 -15.57 -6.73
CA HIS A 176 17.19 -15.76 -7.18
C HIS A 176 16.17 -14.84 -6.48
N LEU A 177 16.55 -14.10 -5.44
CA LEU A 177 15.69 -13.18 -4.73
C LEU A 177 15.81 -11.76 -5.31
N VAL A 178 14.71 -11.25 -5.85
CA VAL A 178 14.64 -9.91 -6.42
C VAL A 178 13.78 -9.01 -5.54
N PRO A 179 14.36 -8.03 -4.80
CA PRO A 179 13.59 -7.16 -3.93
C PRO A 179 12.65 -6.24 -4.72
N LEU A 180 11.34 -6.35 -4.45
CA LEU A 180 10.30 -5.50 -5.02
C LEU A 180 10.23 -4.16 -4.29
N CYS A 181 10.18 -4.23 -2.97
CA CYS A 181 10.00 -3.05 -2.11
C CYS A 181 10.45 -3.32 -0.68
N THR A 182 10.56 -2.25 0.10
CA THR A 182 10.69 -2.31 1.55
C THR A 182 9.45 -1.66 2.18
N ILE A 183 8.79 -2.37 3.09
CA ILE A 183 7.70 -1.85 3.90
C ILE A 183 8.30 -1.44 5.25
N LEU A 184 8.20 -0.15 5.59
CA LEU A 184 8.59 0.36 6.89
C LEU A 184 7.35 0.41 7.79
N ILE A 185 7.43 -0.12 9.01
CA ILE A 185 6.28 -0.40 9.86
C ILE A 185 6.60 -0.04 11.31
N GLY A 186 5.59 0.45 12.05
CA GLY A 186 5.67 0.72 13.48
C GLY A 186 4.39 1.33 14.01
N TYR A 187 4.37 1.70 15.28
CA TYR A 187 3.26 2.45 15.86
C TYR A 187 3.26 3.88 15.32
N PRO A 188 2.15 4.37 14.75
CA PRO A 188 2.14 5.67 14.08
C PRO A 188 2.30 6.82 15.09
N HIS A 189 3.25 7.72 14.82
CA HIS A 189 3.39 9.00 15.54
C HIS A 189 2.64 10.14 14.83
N GLU A 190 2.16 9.90 13.62
CA GLU A 190 1.38 10.83 12.80
C GLU A 190 0.07 10.19 12.34
N HIS A 191 -0.97 11.02 12.16
CA HIS A 191 -2.28 10.56 11.73
C HIS A 191 -2.79 11.41 10.56
N PRO A 192 -2.19 11.26 9.36
CA PRO A 192 -2.63 12.01 8.19
C PRO A 192 -4.05 11.61 7.78
N SER A 193 -4.85 12.58 7.40
CA SER A 193 -6.20 12.32 6.89
C SER A 193 -6.16 11.49 5.61
N PRO A 194 -7.05 10.50 5.46
CA PRO A 194 -7.25 9.79 4.21
C PRO A 194 -7.56 10.76 3.06
N LYS A 195 -7.07 10.44 1.87
CA LYS A 195 -7.32 11.24 0.67
C LYS A 195 -8.43 10.59 -0.14
N ASP A 196 -9.46 11.34 -0.49
CA ASP A 196 -10.39 10.92 -1.52
C ASP A 196 -9.67 10.88 -2.87
N LYS A 197 -9.59 9.67 -3.44
CA LYS A 197 -8.94 9.39 -4.72
C LYS A 197 -9.94 8.98 -5.80
N TRP A 198 -11.26 9.08 -5.49
CA TRP A 198 -12.26 8.74 -6.47
C TRP A 198 -12.17 9.66 -7.68
N ARG A 199 -12.11 9.07 -8.86
CA ARG A 199 -12.04 9.76 -10.15
C ARG A 199 -12.92 8.99 -11.13
N PRO A 200 -14.17 9.44 -11.36
CA PRO A 200 -15.11 8.75 -12.24
C PRO A 200 -14.59 8.65 -13.69
N GLU A 201 -13.75 9.57 -14.13
CA GLU A 201 -13.09 9.55 -15.45
C GLU A 201 -12.14 8.36 -15.65
N ASN A 202 -11.71 7.71 -14.58
CA ASN A 202 -10.89 6.48 -14.63
C ASN A 202 -11.75 5.21 -14.78
N VAL A 203 -13.09 5.35 -14.88
CA VAL A 203 -14.02 4.21 -14.98
C VAL A 203 -14.74 4.23 -16.31
N THR A 204 -14.55 3.22 -17.13
CA THR A 204 -15.29 3.02 -18.37
C THR A 204 -16.34 1.92 -18.16
N ARG A 205 -17.61 2.24 -18.37
CA ARG A 205 -18.73 1.27 -18.41
C ARG A 205 -19.08 0.96 -19.86
N LYS A 206 -19.13 -0.31 -20.24
CA LYS A 206 -19.49 -0.78 -21.59
C LYS A 206 -20.76 -1.60 -21.52
#